data_ec2b8dede1a98030440c12c874b7dd69
#
_entry.id   ec2b8dede1a98030440c12c874b7dd69
#
_cell.length_a   1.000
_cell.length_b   1.000
_cell.length_c   1.000
_cell.angle_alpha   90.00
_cell.angle_beta   90.00
_cell.angle_gamma   90.00
#
_symmetry.space_group_name_H-M   'P 1'
#
loop_
_entity.id
_entity.type
_entity.pdbx_description
1 polymer ?
#
loop_
_entity_poly.entity_id
_entity_poly.type
_entity_poly.pdbx_seq_one_letter_code
_entity_poly.pdbx_strand_id
1 'polypeptide(L)'
;MDPDLSQLAATVEEHGADGYLFDGNDDSDQYYVCGFDAPDPFVALYDGADVHLLVSGLEYGRAEKESRAATIARLGDYDYQDRAARDGPDAARLDVIAAFLADHGVGATLVPQSFPTGTADGLRERDIGVAVERSDAITEIRSVKTDEEIDHVRTAQRANEAALARAEELIADADARDGVLYRDDEPLTSEFVTQEIEIELLRNGCALDETIVAGGADAADPHDRGSGPLPAGEPIVVDIFPRDKETNYHADMTRTFLRGEPTDAVRERYDVTLDAQEAALDAIEAGVTGRAVHDAVCDVYEDAGYPTLRSDPSTETGYIHGTGHGVGLDVHELPTLNPTGEELQAGQIVTVEPGLYDPDVGGVRIEDIVVVTEDGHENLTDYEKRLVLD
;
A
#
# COMPACT_ATOMS: atom_id res chain seq x y z
N MET A 1 4.41 -13.12 14.59
CA MET A 1 4.83 -12.55 15.90
C MET A 1 3.78 -11.54 16.32
N ASP A 2 3.54 -11.36 17.65
CA ASP A 2 2.62 -10.31 18.10
C ASP A 2 3.30 -8.95 17.95
N PRO A 3 2.60 -7.90 17.46
CA PRO A 3 3.18 -6.57 17.33
C PRO A 3 3.50 -5.96 18.71
N ASP A 4 4.53 -5.12 18.76
CA ASP A 4 4.80 -4.32 19.94
C ASP A 4 3.87 -3.10 19.98
N LEU A 5 2.83 -3.15 20.79
CA LEU A 5 1.85 -2.09 20.96
C LEU A 5 2.19 -1.12 22.12
N SER A 6 3.42 -1.10 22.63
CA SER A 6 3.83 -0.25 23.75
C SER A 6 3.67 1.24 23.46
N GLN A 7 3.92 1.67 22.23
CA GLN A 7 3.70 3.05 21.78
C GLN A 7 2.21 3.39 21.77
N LEU A 8 1.34 2.48 21.30
CA LEU A 8 -0.11 2.65 21.34
C LEU A 8 -0.62 2.77 22.79
N ALA A 9 -0.08 1.93 23.71
CA ALA A 9 -0.40 2.03 25.13
C ALA A 9 -0.03 3.40 25.71
N ALA A 10 1.14 3.92 25.38
CA ALA A 10 1.59 5.25 25.78
C ALA A 10 0.67 6.36 25.23
N THR A 11 0.26 6.25 23.97
CA THR A 11 -0.69 7.20 23.33
C THR A 11 -2.05 7.18 24.02
N VAL A 12 -2.58 6.02 24.37
CA VAL A 12 -3.83 5.87 25.14
C VAL A 12 -3.72 6.55 26.49
N GLU A 13 -2.64 6.32 27.25
CA GLU A 13 -2.38 6.93 28.55
C GLU A 13 -2.24 8.46 28.46
N GLU A 14 -1.49 8.97 27.48
CA GLU A 14 -1.28 10.41 27.27
C GLU A 14 -2.60 11.16 27.03
N HIS A 15 -3.54 10.54 26.34
CA HIS A 15 -4.87 11.11 26.08
C HIS A 15 -5.85 10.90 27.23
N GLY A 16 -5.45 10.22 28.32
CA GLY A 16 -6.33 9.91 29.44
C GLY A 16 -7.50 9.01 29.07
N ALA A 17 -7.33 8.16 28.06
CA ALA A 17 -8.28 7.14 27.66
C ALA A 17 -7.98 5.81 28.35
N ASP A 18 -8.99 4.93 28.41
CA ASP A 18 -8.86 3.59 29.01
C ASP A 18 -8.57 2.53 27.94
N GLY A 19 -8.63 2.88 26.63
CA GLY A 19 -8.36 1.97 25.53
C GLY A 19 -8.45 2.62 24.15
N TYR A 20 -8.14 1.83 23.12
CA TYR A 20 -8.27 2.19 21.71
C TYR A 20 -9.32 1.30 21.04
N LEU A 21 -10.30 1.90 20.36
CA LEU A 21 -11.47 1.21 19.83
C LEU A 21 -11.54 1.33 18.32
N PHE A 22 -11.70 0.21 17.65
CA PHE A 22 -12.05 0.11 16.23
C PHE A 22 -13.49 -0.37 16.06
N ASP A 23 -14.12 0.07 14.99
CA ASP A 23 -15.44 -0.37 14.54
C ASP A 23 -15.49 -0.38 13.02
N GLY A 24 -15.02 -1.47 12.42
CA GLY A 24 -14.87 -1.62 10.98
C GLY A 24 -14.61 -3.06 10.53
N ASN A 25 -14.26 -3.24 9.27
CA ASN A 25 -13.92 -4.54 8.68
C ASN A 25 -12.87 -4.47 7.55
N ASP A 26 -12.50 -3.28 7.11
CA ASP A 26 -11.51 -3.05 6.05
C ASP A 26 -10.58 -1.91 6.50
N ASP A 27 -9.81 -2.20 7.56
CA ASP A 27 -8.95 -1.23 8.22
C ASP A 27 -7.65 -1.95 8.61
N SER A 28 -6.55 -1.57 7.98
CA SER A 28 -5.24 -2.21 8.15
C SER A 28 -4.70 -2.03 9.57
N ASP A 29 -5.01 -0.92 10.24
CA ASP A 29 -4.64 -0.70 11.64
C ASP A 29 -5.40 -1.63 12.57
N GLN A 30 -6.72 -1.82 12.33
CA GLN A 30 -7.51 -2.80 13.06
C GLN A 30 -6.95 -4.22 12.87
N TYR A 31 -6.65 -4.61 11.62
CA TYR A 31 -6.01 -5.89 11.33
C TYR A 31 -4.65 -6.04 12.01
N TYR A 32 -3.81 -5.02 11.93
CA TYR A 32 -2.49 -5.02 12.58
C TYR A 32 -2.57 -5.26 14.08
N VAL A 33 -3.53 -4.62 14.75
CA VAL A 33 -3.71 -4.76 16.19
C VAL A 33 -4.29 -6.12 16.58
N CYS A 34 -5.33 -6.60 15.87
CA CYS A 34 -6.07 -7.79 16.30
C CYS A 34 -5.71 -9.09 15.53
N GLY A 35 -5.04 -9.01 14.38
CA GLY A 35 -4.69 -10.17 13.53
C GLY A 35 -5.89 -10.88 12.91
N PHE A 36 -7.02 -10.17 12.77
CA PHE A 36 -8.26 -10.74 12.26
C PHE A 36 -8.95 -9.79 11.29
N ASP A 37 -9.43 -10.35 10.20
CA ASP A 37 -10.29 -9.68 9.24
C ASP A 37 -11.63 -10.40 9.09
N ALA A 38 -12.68 -9.67 8.76
CA ALA A 38 -14.00 -10.24 8.53
C ALA A 38 -14.74 -9.44 7.43
N PRO A 39 -15.61 -10.11 6.63
CA PRO A 39 -16.40 -9.41 5.62
C PRO A 39 -17.43 -8.45 6.22
N ASP A 40 -17.89 -8.70 7.46
CA ASP A 40 -18.82 -7.85 8.18
C ASP A 40 -18.08 -7.01 9.26
N PRO A 41 -18.50 -5.76 9.52
CA PRO A 41 -17.90 -4.92 10.55
C PRO A 41 -17.96 -5.57 11.94
N PHE A 42 -16.86 -5.49 12.66
CA PHE A 42 -16.72 -5.94 14.04
C PHE A 42 -15.99 -4.91 14.89
N VAL A 43 -16.03 -5.09 16.20
CA VAL A 43 -15.36 -4.18 17.13
C VAL A 43 -14.09 -4.85 17.64
N ALA A 44 -12.96 -4.12 17.60
CA ALA A 44 -11.73 -4.47 18.28
C ALA A 44 -11.39 -3.40 19.32
N LEU A 45 -11.11 -3.83 20.55
CA LEU A 45 -10.70 -3.00 21.66
C LEU A 45 -9.30 -3.40 22.08
N TYR A 46 -8.39 -2.45 22.16
CA TYR A 46 -7.12 -2.58 22.87
C TYR A 46 -7.25 -1.83 24.21
N ASP A 47 -7.13 -2.50 25.35
CA ASP A 47 -7.34 -1.91 26.68
C ASP A 47 -6.06 -1.37 27.35
N GLY A 48 -4.97 -1.27 26.56
CA GLY A 48 -3.65 -0.87 27.02
C GLY A 48 -2.73 -2.05 27.37
N ALA A 49 -3.26 -3.28 27.38
CA ALA A 49 -2.53 -4.51 27.61
C ALA A 49 -2.89 -5.62 26.63
N ASP A 50 -4.18 -5.88 26.49
CA ASP A 50 -4.72 -6.98 25.70
C ASP A 50 -5.69 -6.48 24.62
N VAL A 51 -5.89 -7.30 23.59
CA VAL A 51 -6.89 -7.07 22.53
C VAL A 51 -8.14 -7.90 22.81
N HIS A 52 -9.30 -7.30 22.63
CA HIS A 52 -10.61 -7.92 22.83
C HIS A 52 -11.48 -7.72 21.60
N LEU A 53 -12.19 -8.74 21.17
CA LEU A 53 -13.08 -8.68 20.01
C LEU A 53 -14.55 -8.84 20.40
N LEU A 54 -15.41 -8.06 19.72
CA LEU A 54 -16.85 -8.23 19.73
C LEU A 54 -17.30 -8.51 18.28
N VAL A 55 -17.70 -9.75 18.00
CA VAL A 55 -17.99 -10.23 16.65
C VAL A 55 -19.42 -10.74 16.51
N SER A 56 -19.87 -10.95 15.29
CA SER A 56 -21.09 -11.69 15.01
C SER A 56 -20.94 -13.18 15.37
N GLY A 57 -22.04 -13.88 15.57
CA GLY A 57 -22.00 -15.32 15.79
C GLY A 57 -21.46 -16.11 14.60
N LEU A 58 -21.46 -15.53 13.39
CA LEU A 58 -20.91 -16.15 12.18
C LEU A 58 -19.38 -16.15 12.20
N GLU A 59 -18.77 -15.08 12.69
CA GLU A 59 -17.32 -14.89 12.69
C GLU A 59 -16.63 -15.45 13.96
N TYR A 60 -17.39 -15.77 15.00
CA TYR A 60 -16.83 -16.19 16.29
C TYR A 60 -15.81 -17.35 16.17
N GLY A 61 -16.16 -18.40 15.41
CA GLY A 61 -15.30 -19.58 15.27
C GLY A 61 -14.05 -19.34 14.41
N ARG A 62 -14.06 -18.32 13.54
CA ARG A 62 -12.86 -17.88 12.83
C ARG A 62 -12.02 -17.02 13.75
N ALA A 63 -12.62 -16.06 14.43
CA ALA A 63 -11.91 -15.18 15.35
C ALA A 63 -11.15 -15.95 16.44
N GLU A 64 -11.74 -17.04 17.00
CA GLU A 64 -11.05 -17.93 17.97
C GLU A 64 -9.78 -18.61 17.43
N LYS A 65 -9.65 -18.75 16.12
CA LYS A 65 -8.53 -19.48 15.48
C LYS A 65 -7.49 -18.55 14.89
N GLU A 66 -7.92 -17.40 14.42
CA GLU A 66 -7.15 -16.53 13.53
C GLU A 66 -6.69 -15.26 14.26
N SER A 67 -7.48 -14.76 15.26
CA SER A 67 -7.14 -13.51 15.94
C SER A 67 -6.07 -13.67 17.02
N ARG A 68 -5.46 -12.55 17.37
CA ARG A 68 -4.56 -12.40 18.53
C ARG A 68 -5.29 -11.96 19.80
N ALA A 69 -6.63 -11.95 19.78
CA ALA A 69 -7.42 -11.44 20.90
C ALA A 69 -7.34 -12.32 22.14
N ALA A 70 -7.17 -11.71 23.30
CA ALA A 70 -7.22 -12.37 24.60
C ALA A 70 -8.61 -12.83 24.95
N THR A 71 -9.65 -12.10 24.53
CA THR A 71 -11.06 -12.48 24.67
C THR A 71 -11.87 -12.16 23.43
N ILE A 72 -12.86 -13.01 23.15
CA ILE A 72 -13.77 -12.84 22.03
C ILE A 72 -15.20 -13.00 22.54
N ALA A 73 -16.00 -11.97 22.36
CA ALA A 73 -17.42 -11.95 22.71
C ALA A 73 -18.29 -11.91 21.44
N ARG A 74 -19.48 -12.44 21.53
CA ARG A 74 -20.49 -12.34 20.46
C ARG A 74 -21.52 -11.27 20.79
N LEU A 75 -22.07 -10.63 19.77
CA LEU A 75 -23.21 -9.72 19.95
C LEU A 75 -24.36 -10.38 20.76
N GLY A 76 -24.58 -11.67 20.56
CA GLY A 76 -25.60 -12.46 21.27
C GLY A 76 -25.35 -12.64 22.77
N ASP A 77 -24.11 -12.54 23.23
CA ASP A 77 -23.76 -12.67 24.64
C ASP A 77 -24.27 -11.44 25.47
N TYR A 78 -24.62 -10.35 24.76
CA TYR A 78 -25.19 -9.11 25.31
C TYR A 78 -26.67 -8.90 24.95
N ASP A 79 -27.41 -9.98 24.71
CA ASP A 79 -28.85 -9.96 24.40
C ASP A 79 -29.22 -9.10 23.16
N TYR A 80 -28.32 -9.03 22.14
CA TYR A 80 -28.51 -8.18 20.97
C TYR A 80 -29.88 -8.38 20.29
N GLN A 81 -30.35 -9.62 20.14
CA GLN A 81 -31.61 -9.91 19.45
C GLN A 81 -32.83 -9.32 20.19
N ASP A 82 -32.86 -9.43 21.53
CA ASP A 82 -33.95 -8.91 22.34
C ASP A 82 -33.92 -7.38 22.36
N ARG A 83 -32.73 -6.79 22.40
CA ARG A 83 -32.52 -5.33 22.30
C ARG A 83 -32.96 -4.82 20.93
N ALA A 84 -32.54 -5.48 19.86
CA ALA A 84 -32.89 -5.10 18.49
C ALA A 84 -34.40 -5.17 18.21
N ALA A 85 -35.05 -6.21 18.76
CA ALA A 85 -36.52 -6.31 18.67
C ALA A 85 -37.29 -5.20 19.39
N ARG A 86 -36.71 -4.66 20.47
CA ARG A 86 -37.32 -3.61 21.29
C ARG A 86 -37.03 -2.20 20.78
N ASP A 87 -35.76 -1.92 20.46
CA ASP A 87 -35.23 -0.55 20.27
C ASP A 87 -34.70 -0.30 18.85
N GLY A 88 -34.71 -1.36 17.99
CA GLY A 88 -34.12 -1.34 16.67
C GLY A 88 -32.65 -1.76 16.66
N PRO A 89 -32.12 -2.18 15.49
CA PRO A 89 -30.79 -2.78 15.37
C PRO A 89 -29.65 -1.81 15.71
N ASP A 90 -29.74 -0.56 15.29
CA ASP A 90 -28.68 0.43 15.50
C ASP A 90 -28.52 0.79 16.99
N ALA A 91 -29.65 1.07 17.68
CA ALA A 91 -29.63 1.34 19.12
C ALA A 91 -29.13 0.11 19.91
N ALA A 92 -29.57 -1.09 19.53
CA ALA A 92 -29.14 -2.33 20.16
C ALA A 92 -27.63 -2.57 20.00
N ARG A 93 -27.08 -2.29 18.80
CA ARG A 93 -25.64 -2.43 18.55
C ARG A 93 -24.83 -1.49 19.45
N LEU A 94 -25.24 -0.25 19.57
CA LEU A 94 -24.59 0.73 20.46
C LEU A 94 -24.67 0.33 21.93
N ASP A 95 -25.83 -0.19 22.40
CA ASP A 95 -25.98 -0.70 23.76
C ASP A 95 -25.08 -1.91 24.04
N VAL A 96 -24.89 -2.76 23.04
CA VAL A 96 -23.99 -3.93 23.14
C VAL A 96 -22.52 -3.48 23.18
N ILE A 97 -22.11 -2.54 22.32
CA ILE A 97 -20.74 -2.01 22.36
C ILE A 97 -20.47 -1.34 23.72
N ALA A 98 -21.40 -0.54 24.23
CA ALA A 98 -21.28 0.08 25.55
C ALA A 98 -21.15 -0.94 26.69
N ALA A 99 -21.93 -2.03 26.65
CA ALA A 99 -21.84 -3.09 27.63
C ALA A 99 -20.50 -3.85 27.52
N PHE A 100 -20.04 -4.13 26.32
CA PHE A 100 -18.74 -4.74 26.06
C PHE A 100 -17.58 -3.89 26.61
N LEU A 101 -17.59 -2.57 26.37
CA LEU A 101 -16.60 -1.65 26.92
C LEU A 101 -16.64 -1.62 28.46
N ALA A 102 -17.83 -1.64 29.06
CA ALA A 102 -18.00 -1.67 30.51
C ALA A 102 -17.43 -2.96 31.14
N ASP A 103 -17.61 -4.12 30.49
CA ASP A 103 -17.04 -5.40 30.94
C ASP A 103 -15.50 -5.39 30.98
N HIS A 104 -14.87 -4.58 30.13
CA HIS A 104 -13.42 -4.35 30.10
C HIS A 104 -12.99 -3.11 30.89
N GLY A 105 -13.90 -2.46 31.60
CA GLY A 105 -13.59 -1.30 32.45
C GLY A 105 -13.29 -0.01 31.69
N VAL A 106 -13.68 0.06 30.40
CA VAL A 106 -13.41 1.21 29.52
C VAL A 106 -14.58 2.19 29.58
N GLY A 107 -14.32 3.38 30.13
CA GLY A 107 -15.26 4.52 30.19
C GLY A 107 -14.90 5.64 29.21
N ALA A 108 -13.68 5.66 28.72
CA ALA A 108 -13.21 6.59 27.69
C ALA A 108 -12.29 5.90 26.71
N THR A 109 -12.44 6.15 25.42
CA THR A 109 -11.66 5.49 24.36
C THR A 109 -11.09 6.49 23.36
N LEU A 110 -9.89 6.18 22.84
CA LEU A 110 -9.40 6.73 21.59
C LEU A 110 -9.98 5.94 20.42
N VAL A 111 -10.13 6.59 19.29
CA VAL A 111 -10.59 5.99 18.03
C VAL A 111 -9.81 6.54 16.85
N PRO A 112 -9.64 5.80 15.74
CA PRO A 112 -8.99 6.33 14.55
C PRO A 112 -9.82 7.44 13.90
N GLN A 113 -9.20 8.22 13.01
CA GLN A 113 -9.88 9.29 12.27
C GLN A 113 -10.99 8.76 11.35
N SER A 114 -10.86 7.51 10.89
CA SER A 114 -11.85 6.78 10.07
C SER A 114 -13.06 6.25 10.87
N PHE A 115 -13.04 6.37 12.21
CA PHE A 115 -14.08 5.78 13.07
C PHE A 115 -15.49 6.29 12.72
N PRO A 116 -16.51 5.40 12.65
CA PRO A 116 -17.86 5.79 12.27
C PRO A 116 -18.47 6.84 13.20
N THR A 117 -18.79 8.01 12.64
CA THR A 117 -19.36 9.14 13.42
C THR A 117 -20.63 8.74 14.18
N GLY A 118 -21.50 7.91 13.55
CA GLY A 118 -22.72 7.43 14.21
C GLY A 118 -22.44 6.58 15.45
N THR A 119 -21.40 5.75 15.43
CA THR A 119 -20.96 4.97 16.59
C THR A 119 -20.37 5.90 17.65
N ALA A 120 -19.52 6.85 17.26
CA ALA A 120 -18.93 7.81 18.19
C ALA A 120 -20.00 8.63 18.96
N ASP A 121 -20.98 9.19 18.24
CA ASP A 121 -22.05 9.97 18.85
C ASP A 121 -22.95 9.09 19.73
N GLY A 122 -23.28 7.88 19.26
CA GLY A 122 -24.08 6.93 20.04
C GLY A 122 -23.41 6.47 21.34
N LEU A 123 -22.07 6.34 21.35
CA LEU A 123 -21.30 6.04 22.57
C LEU A 123 -21.27 7.25 23.54
N ARG A 124 -21.12 8.47 23.02
CA ARG A 124 -21.19 9.70 23.82
C ARG A 124 -22.56 9.86 24.48
N GLU A 125 -23.67 9.53 23.80
CA GLU A 125 -25.00 9.50 24.37
C GLU A 125 -25.19 8.49 25.53
N ARG A 126 -24.24 7.54 25.65
CA ARG A 126 -24.15 6.51 26.70
C ARG A 126 -23.10 6.83 27.77
N ASP A 127 -22.69 8.07 27.86
CA ASP A 127 -21.70 8.57 28.81
C ASP A 127 -20.29 7.93 28.63
N ILE A 128 -19.96 7.42 27.43
CA ILE A 128 -18.63 6.95 27.09
C ILE A 128 -17.86 8.08 26.40
N GLY A 129 -16.67 8.39 26.94
CA GLY A 129 -15.77 9.36 26.33
C GLY A 129 -15.23 8.82 24.99
N VAL A 130 -15.31 9.61 23.92
CA VAL A 130 -14.71 9.24 22.62
C VAL A 130 -13.87 10.42 22.12
N ALA A 131 -12.57 10.20 22.01
CA ALA A 131 -11.60 11.14 21.45
C ALA A 131 -10.97 10.56 20.18
N VAL A 132 -10.71 11.41 19.19
CA VAL A 132 -10.06 10.99 17.94
C VAL A 132 -8.56 11.10 18.10
N GLU A 133 -7.85 10.00 17.84
CA GLU A 133 -6.41 9.95 17.73
C GLU A 133 -5.97 10.64 16.41
N ARG A 134 -4.89 11.42 16.44
CA ARG A 134 -4.44 12.26 15.31
C ARG A 134 -2.94 12.20 15.07
N SER A 135 -2.22 11.41 15.84
CA SER A 135 -0.77 11.27 15.71
C SER A 135 -0.35 10.11 14.81
N ASP A 136 -1.34 9.39 14.23
CA ASP A 136 -1.11 8.22 13.38
C ASP A 136 -0.22 7.15 14.05
N ALA A 137 -0.40 6.97 15.39
CA ALA A 137 0.46 6.15 16.25
C ALA A 137 0.60 4.69 15.76
N ILE A 138 -0.48 4.08 15.23
CA ILE A 138 -0.44 2.71 14.72
C ILE A 138 0.28 2.66 13.38
N THR A 139 0.04 3.62 12.50
CA THR A 139 0.73 3.74 11.22
C THR A 139 2.24 3.92 11.41
N GLU A 140 2.65 4.69 12.44
CA GLU A 140 4.08 4.82 12.82
C GLU A 140 4.67 3.48 13.29
N ILE A 141 3.96 2.73 14.14
CA ILE A 141 4.38 1.39 14.57
C ILE A 141 4.53 0.46 13.36
N ARG A 142 3.54 0.42 12.47
CA ARG A 142 3.53 -0.39 11.26
C ARG A 142 4.64 -0.01 10.28
N SER A 143 5.10 1.23 10.30
CA SER A 143 6.13 1.70 9.37
C SER A 143 7.45 0.94 9.54
N VAL A 144 7.82 0.57 10.78
CA VAL A 144 9.03 -0.21 11.08
C VAL A 144 8.68 -1.69 11.16
N LYS A 145 9.05 -2.45 10.15
CA LYS A 145 8.70 -3.86 9.98
C LYS A 145 9.60 -4.77 10.81
N THR A 146 9.00 -5.80 11.37
CA THR A 146 9.71 -6.94 11.94
C THR A 146 10.29 -7.80 10.82
N ASP A 147 11.24 -8.70 11.14
CA ASP A 147 11.81 -9.65 10.17
C ASP A 147 10.72 -10.53 9.50
N GLU A 148 9.66 -10.89 10.26
CA GLU A 148 8.54 -11.69 9.73
C GLU A 148 7.71 -10.88 8.71
N GLU A 149 7.44 -9.60 8.98
CA GLU A 149 6.73 -8.71 8.06
C GLU A 149 7.54 -8.43 6.80
N ILE A 150 8.86 -8.26 6.92
CA ILE A 150 9.77 -8.15 5.77
C ILE A 150 9.71 -9.41 4.90
N ASP A 151 9.65 -10.61 5.51
CA ASP A 151 9.52 -11.87 4.78
C ASP A 151 8.14 -12.00 4.09
N HIS A 152 7.07 -11.42 4.65
CA HIS A 152 5.76 -11.35 4.00
C HIS A 152 5.80 -10.48 2.74
N VAL A 153 6.36 -9.26 2.84
CA VAL A 153 6.55 -8.37 1.68
C VAL A 153 7.45 -9.04 0.63
N ARG A 154 8.55 -9.70 1.03
CA ARG A 154 9.43 -10.44 0.13
C ARG A 154 8.70 -11.57 -0.62
N THR A 155 7.73 -12.21 0.05
CA THR A 155 6.92 -13.26 -0.58
C THR A 155 5.95 -12.68 -1.61
N ALA A 156 5.28 -11.58 -1.29
CA ALA A 156 4.43 -10.86 -2.22
C ALA A 156 5.23 -10.33 -3.43
N GLN A 157 6.47 -9.83 -3.18
CA GLN A 157 7.34 -9.32 -4.24
C GLN A 157 7.77 -10.40 -5.25
N ARG A 158 8.06 -11.62 -4.80
CA ARG A 158 8.33 -12.73 -5.72
C ARG A 158 7.14 -13.08 -6.61
N ALA A 159 5.91 -12.97 -6.08
CA ALA A 159 4.70 -13.15 -6.88
C ALA A 159 4.54 -12.02 -7.90
N ASN A 160 4.88 -10.80 -7.51
CA ASN A 160 4.90 -9.62 -8.37
C ASN A 160 5.90 -9.80 -9.53
N GLU A 161 7.13 -10.21 -9.23
CA GLU A 161 8.16 -10.50 -10.22
C GLU A 161 7.70 -11.55 -11.24
N ALA A 162 7.04 -12.61 -10.79
CA ALA A 162 6.49 -13.64 -11.68
C ALA A 162 5.39 -13.08 -12.61
N ALA A 163 4.54 -12.19 -12.10
CA ALA A 163 3.49 -11.54 -12.88
C ALA A 163 4.06 -10.53 -13.89
N LEU A 164 5.08 -9.76 -13.48
CA LEU A 164 5.78 -8.86 -14.40
C LEU A 164 6.53 -9.64 -15.51
N ALA A 165 7.16 -10.76 -15.17
CA ALA A 165 7.78 -11.63 -16.15
C ALA A 165 6.78 -12.15 -17.20
N ARG A 166 5.53 -12.39 -16.78
CA ARG A 166 4.47 -12.76 -17.70
C ARG A 166 4.10 -11.62 -18.64
N ALA A 167 3.99 -10.40 -18.14
CA ALA A 167 3.75 -9.22 -18.98
C ALA A 167 4.90 -8.99 -19.98
N GLU A 168 6.15 -9.08 -19.49
CA GLU A 168 7.35 -8.96 -20.32
C GLU A 168 7.38 -10.01 -21.45
N GLU A 169 7.10 -11.29 -21.15
CA GLU A 169 7.01 -12.35 -22.15
C GLU A 169 5.98 -12.03 -23.25
N LEU A 170 4.80 -11.53 -22.86
CA LEU A 170 3.74 -11.18 -23.80
C LEU A 170 4.13 -10.04 -24.74
N ILE A 171 4.83 -9.03 -24.21
CA ILE A 171 5.31 -7.88 -24.99
C ILE A 171 6.48 -8.29 -25.89
N ALA A 172 7.43 -9.07 -25.37
CA ALA A 172 8.58 -9.55 -26.13
C ALA A 172 8.20 -10.47 -27.31
N ASP A 173 7.25 -11.37 -27.09
CA ASP A 173 6.78 -12.33 -28.11
C ASP A 173 5.84 -11.69 -29.15
N ALA A 174 5.41 -10.45 -28.96
CA ALA A 174 4.48 -9.78 -29.86
C ALA A 174 5.15 -9.35 -31.17
N ASP A 175 4.45 -9.51 -32.27
CA ASP A 175 4.84 -9.02 -33.59
C ASP A 175 4.55 -7.52 -33.71
N ALA A 176 5.55 -6.71 -34.03
CA ALA A 176 5.35 -5.27 -34.31
C ALA A 176 4.89 -5.09 -35.78
N ARG A 177 3.68 -4.52 -35.98
CA ARG A 177 3.08 -4.25 -37.29
C ARG A 177 2.39 -2.89 -37.28
N ASP A 178 2.75 -2.00 -38.18
CA ASP A 178 2.13 -0.68 -38.37
C ASP A 178 1.99 0.15 -37.06
N GLY A 179 3.02 0.06 -36.18
CA GLY A 179 3.06 0.80 -34.93
C GLY A 179 2.25 0.17 -33.78
N VAL A 180 1.75 -1.05 -33.93
CA VAL A 180 0.98 -1.78 -32.92
C VAL A 180 1.59 -3.15 -32.68
N LEU A 181 1.50 -3.66 -31.45
CA LEU A 181 1.87 -5.01 -31.06
C LEU A 181 0.73 -5.99 -31.34
N TYR A 182 1.06 -7.16 -31.92
CA TYR A 182 0.10 -8.21 -32.26
C TYR A 182 0.52 -9.56 -31.65
N ARG A 183 -0.48 -10.33 -31.23
CA ARG A 183 -0.35 -11.72 -30.82
C ARG A 183 -1.43 -12.54 -31.56
N ASP A 184 -1.03 -13.66 -32.19
CA ASP A 184 -1.97 -14.55 -32.90
C ASP A 184 -2.89 -13.81 -33.91
N ASP A 185 -2.33 -12.81 -34.63
CA ASP A 185 -3.03 -11.90 -35.56
C ASP A 185 -4.06 -10.94 -34.94
N GLU A 186 -4.20 -10.91 -33.62
CA GLU A 186 -5.02 -9.92 -32.89
C GLU A 186 -4.11 -8.88 -32.21
N PRO A 187 -4.54 -7.61 -32.09
CA PRO A 187 -3.78 -6.62 -31.32
C PRO A 187 -3.56 -7.09 -29.88
N LEU A 188 -2.33 -6.99 -29.39
CA LEU A 188 -2.03 -7.14 -27.97
C LEU A 188 -2.52 -5.89 -27.24
N THR A 189 -3.44 -6.04 -26.30
CA THR A 189 -4.05 -4.92 -25.60
C THR A 189 -3.62 -4.85 -24.13
N SER A 190 -3.73 -3.66 -23.55
CA SER A 190 -3.54 -3.41 -22.13
C SER A 190 -4.39 -4.37 -21.29
N GLU A 191 -5.66 -4.52 -21.61
CA GLU A 191 -6.61 -5.37 -20.90
C GLU A 191 -6.21 -6.86 -20.95
N PHE A 192 -5.66 -7.31 -22.09
CA PHE A 192 -5.20 -8.70 -22.19
C PHE A 192 -3.97 -8.95 -21.33
N VAL A 193 -3.00 -8.03 -21.33
CA VAL A 193 -1.79 -8.13 -20.47
C VAL A 193 -2.19 -8.07 -19.01
N THR A 194 -3.06 -7.14 -18.61
CA THR A 194 -3.64 -7.04 -17.25
C THR A 194 -4.27 -8.36 -16.81
N GLN A 195 -5.10 -8.96 -17.66
CA GLN A 195 -5.72 -10.25 -17.34
C GLN A 195 -4.70 -11.36 -17.08
N GLU A 196 -3.64 -11.43 -17.88
CA GLU A 196 -2.58 -12.45 -17.70
C GLU A 196 -1.75 -12.19 -16.43
N ILE A 197 -1.50 -10.93 -16.07
CA ILE A 197 -0.91 -10.51 -14.79
C ILE A 197 -1.78 -11.02 -13.62
N GLU A 198 -3.08 -10.73 -13.64
CA GLU A 198 -4.03 -11.17 -12.61
C GLU A 198 -4.06 -12.69 -12.45
N ILE A 199 -4.05 -13.43 -13.57
CA ILE A 199 -4.03 -14.89 -13.56
C ILE A 199 -2.74 -15.41 -12.91
N GLU A 200 -1.59 -14.81 -13.21
CA GLU A 200 -0.32 -15.23 -12.65
C GLU A 200 -0.24 -14.93 -11.14
N LEU A 201 -0.67 -13.75 -10.72
CA LEU A 201 -0.78 -13.39 -9.31
C LEU A 201 -1.70 -14.34 -8.54
N LEU A 202 -2.86 -14.68 -9.12
CA LEU A 202 -3.79 -15.63 -8.51
C LEU A 202 -3.17 -17.02 -8.32
N ARG A 203 -2.32 -17.47 -9.26
CA ARG A 203 -1.57 -18.75 -9.14
C ARG A 203 -0.54 -18.72 -8.02
N ASN A 204 -0.01 -17.53 -7.73
CA ASN A 204 0.98 -17.30 -6.68
C ASN A 204 0.36 -16.86 -5.34
N GLY A 205 -0.97 -16.96 -5.16
CA GLY A 205 -1.64 -16.68 -3.90
C GLY A 205 -1.96 -15.22 -3.64
N CYS A 206 -1.66 -14.33 -4.59
CA CYS A 206 -1.93 -12.90 -4.46
C CYS A 206 -3.29 -12.48 -5.05
N ALA A 207 -3.76 -11.32 -4.64
CA ALA A 207 -4.87 -10.57 -5.22
C ALA A 207 -4.33 -9.27 -5.82
N LEU A 208 -5.04 -8.75 -6.80
CA LEU A 208 -4.75 -7.46 -7.42
C LEU A 208 -6.07 -6.74 -7.61
N ASP A 209 -6.17 -5.53 -7.05
CA ASP A 209 -7.37 -4.71 -7.24
C ASP A 209 -7.22 -3.81 -8.47
N GLU A 210 -6.01 -3.31 -8.72
CA GLU A 210 -5.66 -2.39 -9.79
C GLU A 210 -4.23 -2.62 -10.27
N THR A 211 -3.95 -2.31 -11.55
CA THR A 211 -2.60 -2.34 -12.13
C THR A 211 -2.53 -1.36 -13.30
N ILE A 212 -1.34 -0.98 -13.69
CA ILE A 212 -1.07 -0.11 -14.83
C ILE A 212 -0.40 -0.92 -15.93
N VAL A 213 -0.95 -0.89 -17.13
CA VAL A 213 -0.32 -1.36 -18.37
C VAL A 213 -0.56 -0.28 -19.42
N ALA A 214 0.18 0.81 -19.32
CA ALA A 214 -0.04 2.02 -20.12
C ALA A 214 1.02 2.16 -21.21
N GLY A 215 0.61 2.33 -22.46
CA GLY A 215 1.51 2.45 -23.61
C GLY A 215 1.47 3.81 -24.28
N GLY A 216 2.64 4.29 -24.76
CA GLY A 216 2.74 5.54 -25.51
C GLY A 216 2.25 6.75 -24.72
N ALA A 217 1.25 7.45 -25.24
CA ALA A 217 0.72 8.66 -24.60
C ALA A 217 0.04 8.40 -23.26
N ASP A 218 -0.64 7.24 -23.08
CA ASP A 218 -1.27 6.86 -21.81
C ASP A 218 -0.22 6.73 -20.70
N ALA A 219 1.00 6.25 -21.03
CA ALA A 219 2.11 6.16 -20.07
C ALA A 219 2.61 7.53 -19.56
N ALA A 220 2.24 8.64 -20.21
CA ALA A 220 2.61 9.98 -19.78
C ALA A 220 1.78 10.49 -18.58
N ASP A 221 0.69 9.84 -18.23
CA ASP A 221 -0.04 10.06 -16.98
C ASP A 221 0.34 8.96 -15.97
N PRO A 222 0.97 9.28 -14.84
CA PRO A 222 1.44 8.28 -13.87
C PRO A 222 0.39 7.29 -13.38
N HIS A 223 -0.89 7.68 -13.39
CA HIS A 223 -2.00 6.86 -12.90
C HIS A 223 -2.96 6.38 -13.98
N ASP A 224 -2.68 6.63 -15.27
CA ASP A 224 -3.47 6.04 -16.33
C ASP A 224 -3.22 4.52 -16.39
N ARG A 225 -4.28 3.74 -16.32
CA ARG A 225 -4.21 2.27 -16.29
C ARG A 225 -3.90 1.66 -17.65
N GLY A 226 -3.93 2.47 -18.69
CA GLY A 226 -3.82 2.07 -20.07
C GLY A 226 -5.09 1.44 -20.62
N SER A 227 -5.25 1.48 -21.93
CA SER A 227 -6.37 0.87 -22.62
C SER A 227 -6.07 0.58 -24.08
N GLY A 228 -6.73 -0.44 -24.62
CA GLY A 228 -6.66 -0.78 -26.05
C GLY A 228 -5.29 -1.33 -26.50
N PRO A 229 -4.98 -1.23 -27.80
CA PRO A 229 -3.78 -1.82 -28.39
C PRO A 229 -2.49 -1.18 -27.89
N LEU A 230 -1.54 -2.00 -27.46
CA LEU A 230 -0.21 -1.56 -27.05
C LEU A 230 0.64 -1.13 -28.25
N PRO A 231 1.38 0.00 -28.16
CA PRO A 231 2.18 0.51 -29.25
C PRO A 231 3.48 -0.25 -29.43
N ALA A 232 3.97 -0.32 -30.67
CA ALA A 232 5.31 -0.76 -31.00
C ALA A 232 6.25 0.43 -31.18
N GLY A 233 7.45 0.38 -30.56
CA GLY A 233 8.45 1.45 -30.64
C GLY A 233 8.21 2.61 -29.68
N GLU A 234 7.22 2.53 -28.80
CA GLU A 234 6.92 3.50 -27.74
C GLU A 234 7.00 2.82 -26.37
N PRO A 235 7.21 3.59 -25.27
CA PRO A 235 7.31 3.00 -23.94
C PRO A 235 5.97 2.41 -23.48
N ILE A 236 6.05 1.30 -22.77
CA ILE A 236 4.94 0.64 -22.08
C ILE A 236 5.33 0.55 -20.60
N VAL A 237 4.64 1.30 -19.76
CA VAL A 237 4.80 1.23 -18.30
C VAL A 237 3.92 0.10 -17.79
N VAL A 238 4.52 -0.84 -17.08
CA VAL A 238 3.83 -1.92 -16.37
C VAL A 238 4.14 -1.76 -14.90
N ASP A 239 3.11 -1.51 -14.11
CA ASP A 239 3.17 -1.25 -12.68
C ASP A 239 2.16 -2.14 -11.96
N ILE A 240 2.67 -2.95 -11.01
CA ILE A 240 1.92 -4.03 -10.38
C ILE A 240 2.15 -3.98 -8.86
N PHE A 241 1.06 -3.82 -8.09
CA PHE A 241 1.08 -3.69 -6.62
C PHE A 241 0.14 -4.69 -5.94
N PRO A 242 0.45 -6.00 -6.00
CA PRO A 242 -0.40 -7.07 -5.49
C PRO A 242 -0.40 -7.16 -3.97
N ARG A 243 -1.44 -7.81 -3.42
CA ARG A 243 -1.57 -8.17 -2.02
C ARG A 243 -1.55 -9.69 -1.86
N ASP A 244 -0.69 -10.20 -1.00
CA ASP A 244 -0.73 -11.61 -0.58
C ASP A 244 -2.02 -11.90 0.22
N LYS A 245 -2.74 -12.97 -0.12
CA LYS A 245 -4.05 -13.29 0.49
C LYS A 245 -3.97 -13.92 1.86
N GLU A 246 -2.83 -14.47 2.23
CA GLU A 246 -2.63 -15.12 3.52
C GLU A 246 -2.19 -14.12 4.57
N THR A 247 -1.29 -13.21 4.18
CA THR A 247 -0.64 -12.28 5.10
C THR A 247 -1.16 -10.86 5.03
N ASN A 248 -1.90 -10.51 3.96
CA ASN A 248 -2.38 -9.18 3.60
C ASN A 248 -1.28 -8.15 3.27
N TYR A 249 0.00 -8.54 3.23
CA TYR A 249 1.08 -7.64 2.85
C TYR A 249 1.12 -7.41 1.35
N HIS A 250 1.43 -6.16 0.98
CA HIS A 250 1.58 -5.73 -0.41
C HIS A 250 3.02 -5.88 -0.89
N ALA A 251 3.16 -5.89 -2.20
CA ALA A 251 4.39 -5.65 -2.95
C ALA A 251 4.15 -4.52 -3.94
N ASP A 252 5.23 -4.00 -4.53
CA ASP A 252 5.15 -2.96 -5.54
C ASP A 252 6.32 -3.03 -6.51
N MET A 253 6.09 -2.86 -7.81
CA MET A 253 7.16 -2.84 -8.80
C MET A 253 6.70 -2.28 -10.13
N THR A 254 7.43 -1.33 -10.67
CA THR A 254 7.25 -0.82 -12.03
C THR A 254 8.45 -1.14 -12.91
N ARG A 255 8.17 -1.52 -14.16
CA ARG A 255 9.14 -1.53 -15.26
C ARG A 255 8.56 -0.84 -16.47
N THR A 256 9.43 -0.19 -17.23
CA THR A 256 9.10 0.34 -18.56
C THR A 256 9.73 -0.53 -19.62
N PHE A 257 8.90 -1.06 -20.51
CA PHE A 257 9.30 -1.90 -21.63
C PHE A 257 9.05 -1.22 -22.96
N LEU A 258 9.76 -1.67 -23.98
CA LEU A 258 9.56 -1.25 -25.37
C LEU A 258 9.89 -2.42 -26.32
N ARG A 259 8.99 -2.73 -27.23
CA ARG A 259 9.20 -3.68 -28.32
C ARG A 259 9.44 -2.93 -29.62
N GLY A 260 10.67 -3.00 -30.15
CA GLY A 260 11.11 -2.28 -31.36
C GLY A 260 12.25 -1.31 -31.06
N GLU A 261 12.43 -0.31 -31.93
CA GLU A 261 13.52 0.67 -31.81
C GLU A 261 13.03 1.92 -31.06
N PRO A 262 13.58 2.22 -29.86
CA PRO A 262 13.25 3.43 -29.13
C PRO A 262 13.76 4.68 -29.84
N THR A 263 13.06 5.78 -29.71
CA THR A 263 13.59 7.10 -30.08
C THR A 263 14.75 7.49 -29.17
N ASP A 264 15.61 8.41 -29.62
CA ASP A 264 16.68 8.97 -28.76
C ASP A 264 16.11 9.58 -27.47
N ALA A 265 14.96 10.24 -27.55
CA ALA A 265 14.30 10.86 -26.41
C ALA A 265 13.80 9.84 -25.37
N VAL A 266 13.25 8.69 -25.77
CA VAL A 266 12.83 7.63 -24.86
C VAL A 266 14.05 6.98 -24.21
N ARG A 267 15.11 6.69 -24.97
CA ARG A 267 16.34 6.11 -24.45
C ARG A 267 17.01 7.01 -23.42
N GLU A 268 17.13 8.32 -23.73
CA GLU A 268 17.71 9.31 -22.81
C GLU A 268 16.91 9.39 -21.49
N ARG A 269 15.56 9.42 -21.54
CA ARG A 269 14.73 9.41 -20.34
C ARG A 269 14.90 8.14 -19.51
N TYR A 270 14.98 6.99 -20.18
CA TYR A 270 15.19 5.73 -19.47
C TYR A 270 16.53 5.69 -18.75
N ASP A 271 17.62 6.09 -19.44
CA ASP A 271 18.97 6.12 -18.89
C ASP A 271 19.05 7.10 -17.69
N VAL A 272 18.49 8.30 -17.83
CA VAL A 272 18.47 9.30 -16.72
C VAL A 272 17.58 8.82 -15.56
N THR A 273 16.49 8.08 -15.82
CA THR A 273 15.65 7.51 -14.77
C THR A 273 16.38 6.40 -14.00
N LEU A 274 17.20 5.61 -14.67
CA LEU A 274 18.10 4.66 -14.01
C LEU A 274 19.11 5.36 -13.10
N ASP A 275 19.77 6.42 -13.61
CA ASP A 275 20.70 7.23 -12.81
C ASP A 275 20.01 7.87 -11.59
N ALA A 276 18.78 8.35 -11.76
CA ALA A 276 17.98 8.93 -10.68
C ALA A 276 17.59 7.89 -9.62
N GLN A 277 17.24 6.67 -10.04
CA GLN A 277 16.96 5.58 -9.10
C GLN A 277 18.22 5.15 -8.35
N GLU A 278 19.35 5.04 -9.03
CA GLU A 278 20.64 4.72 -8.40
C GLU A 278 21.02 5.77 -7.35
N ALA A 279 20.84 7.08 -7.68
CA ALA A 279 21.09 8.16 -6.73
C ALA A 279 20.17 8.10 -5.50
N ALA A 280 18.90 7.73 -5.67
CA ALA A 280 17.98 7.52 -4.55
C ALA A 280 18.43 6.34 -3.68
N LEU A 281 18.73 5.19 -4.29
CA LEU A 281 19.20 3.99 -3.62
C LEU A 281 20.48 4.24 -2.82
N ASP A 282 21.45 4.96 -3.40
CA ASP A 282 22.70 5.32 -2.75
C ASP A 282 22.50 6.28 -1.56
N ALA A 283 21.40 7.04 -1.53
CA ALA A 283 21.08 7.97 -0.46
C ALA A 283 20.29 7.32 0.71
N ILE A 284 19.76 6.11 0.55
CA ILE A 284 18.91 5.46 1.55
C ILE A 284 19.77 4.80 2.62
N GLU A 285 19.70 5.31 3.84
CA GLU A 285 20.17 4.69 5.08
C GLU A 285 19.39 5.25 6.28
N ALA A 286 19.41 4.55 7.41
CA ALA A 286 18.77 5.06 8.64
C ALA A 286 19.38 6.40 9.07
N GLY A 287 18.52 7.35 9.49
CA GLY A 287 18.92 8.70 9.87
C GLY A 287 18.91 9.72 8.73
N VAL A 288 18.83 9.29 7.47
CA VAL A 288 18.61 10.20 6.32
C VAL A 288 17.13 10.50 6.21
N THR A 289 16.77 11.72 5.82
CA THR A 289 15.36 12.07 5.61
C THR A 289 14.85 11.61 4.25
N GLY A 290 13.59 11.16 4.16
CA GLY A 290 12.94 10.86 2.89
C GLY A 290 12.97 12.03 1.92
N ARG A 291 12.97 13.27 2.46
CA ARG A 291 13.21 14.49 1.68
C ARG A 291 14.59 14.50 1.02
N ALA A 292 15.65 14.12 1.72
CA ALA A 292 17.00 14.13 1.15
C ALA A 292 17.14 13.09 0.02
N VAL A 293 16.49 11.93 0.14
CA VAL A 293 16.39 10.94 -0.93
C VAL A 293 15.65 11.51 -2.14
N HIS A 294 14.52 12.19 -1.92
CA HIS A 294 13.78 12.86 -2.99
C HIS A 294 14.59 13.98 -3.66
N ASP A 295 15.32 14.77 -2.88
CA ASP A 295 16.17 15.84 -3.41
C ASP A 295 17.31 15.29 -4.29
N ALA A 296 17.87 14.10 -3.98
CA ALA A 296 18.89 13.44 -4.81
C ALA A 296 18.34 13.06 -6.20
N VAL A 297 17.11 12.56 -6.29
CA VAL A 297 16.41 12.31 -7.56
C VAL A 297 16.19 13.59 -8.35
N CYS A 298 15.71 14.64 -7.67
CA CYS A 298 15.50 15.94 -8.31
C CYS A 298 16.79 16.51 -8.89
N ASP A 299 17.91 16.37 -8.18
CA ASP A 299 19.22 16.87 -8.66
C ASP A 299 19.62 16.19 -9.98
N VAL A 300 19.46 14.87 -10.10
CA VAL A 300 19.77 14.13 -11.34
C VAL A 300 18.90 14.62 -12.50
N TYR A 301 17.60 14.76 -12.30
CA TYR A 301 16.69 15.19 -13.35
C TYR A 301 16.94 16.66 -13.76
N GLU A 302 17.15 17.56 -12.80
CA GLU A 302 17.42 18.99 -13.06
C GLU A 302 18.77 19.19 -13.77
N ASP A 303 19.81 18.44 -13.39
CA ASP A 303 21.13 18.47 -14.05
C ASP A 303 21.04 17.95 -15.50
N ALA A 304 20.14 17.00 -15.77
CA ALA A 304 19.84 16.52 -17.12
C ALA A 304 18.89 17.46 -17.91
N GLY A 305 18.40 18.54 -17.29
CA GLY A 305 17.57 19.57 -17.93
C GLY A 305 16.06 19.28 -17.92
N TYR A 306 15.60 18.28 -17.14
CA TYR A 306 14.18 17.98 -16.96
C TYR A 306 13.59 18.82 -15.83
N PRO A 307 12.37 19.38 -16.00
CA PRO A 307 11.69 20.08 -14.91
C PRO A 307 11.24 19.08 -13.82
N THR A 308 11.27 19.56 -12.57
CA THR A 308 10.73 18.85 -11.41
C THR A 308 9.74 19.77 -10.69
N LEU A 309 8.84 19.22 -9.87
CA LEU A 309 7.97 20.04 -9.01
C LEU A 309 8.77 20.92 -8.03
N ARG A 310 10.02 20.58 -7.74
CA ARG A 310 10.94 21.41 -6.93
C ARG A 310 11.40 22.64 -7.69
N SER A 311 11.80 22.51 -8.96
CA SER A 311 12.29 23.63 -9.80
C SER A 311 11.17 24.45 -10.43
N ASP A 312 10.05 23.81 -10.79
CA ASP A 312 8.83 24.44 -11.31
C ASP A 312 7.58 23.76 -10.74
N PRO A 313 6.98 24.29 -9.67
CA PRO A 313 5.78 23.70 -9.05
C PRO A 313 4.53 23.67 -9.95
N SER A 314 4.59 24.27 -11.13
CA SER A 314 3.49 24.30 -12.10
C SER A 314 3.71 23.41 -13.30
N THR A 315 4.82 22.68 -13.35
CA THR A 315 5.11 21.77 -14.46
C THR A 315 4.10 20.62 -14.51
N GLU A 316 3.64 20.29 -15.70
CA GLU A 316 2.81 19.11 -15.99
C GLU A 316 3.63 18.01 -16.69
N THR A 317 4.95 18.23 -16.88
CA THR A 317 5.86 17.28 -17.51
C THR A 317 7.15 17.15 -16.71
N GLY A 318 7.95 16.11 -16.96
CA GLY A 318 9.17 15.84 -16.24
C GLY A 318 8.91 15.00 -14.99
N TYR A 319 9.50 15.34 -13.84
CA TYR A 319 9.33 14.62 -12.58
C TYR A 319 8.27 15.28 -11.71
N ILE A 320 7.10 14.69 -11.63
CA ILE A 320 5.87 15.30 -11.11
C ILE A 320 5.25 14.59 -9.90
N HIS A 321 5.98 13.68 -9.24
CA HIS A 321 5.52 12.98 -8.02
C HIS A 321 6.64 12.79 -6.99
N GLY A 322 6.36 12.11 -5.89
CA GLY A 322 7.35 11.69 -4.89
C GLY A 322 8.28 10.61 -5.42
N THR A 323 9.40 10.39 -4.72
CA THR A 323 10.34 9.31 -5.09
C THR A 323 9.87 7.95 -4.62
N GLY A 324 8.93 7.90 -3.64
CA GLY A 324 8.39 6.67 -3.14
C GLY A 324 7.63 6.84 -1.82
N HIS A 325 7.15 5.72 -1.33
CA HIS A 325 6.32 5.59 -0.13
C HIS A 325 6.62 4.29 0.62
N GLY A 326 6.15 4.16 1.86
CA GLY A 326 6.19 2.91 2.59
C GLY A 326 5.24 1.86 1.99
N VAL A 327 5.59 0.59 2.15
CA VAL A 327 4.77 -0.55 1.72
C VAL A 327 4.61 -1.52 2.89
N GLY A 328 3.41 -2.08 3.06
CA GLY A 328 3.11 -3.07 4.09
C GLY A 328 1.72 -3.65 3.95
N LEU A 329 0.85 -3.46 4.93
CA LEU A 329 -0.56 -3.87 4.86
C LEU A 329 -1.38 -2.96 3.93
N ASP A 330 -0.89 -1.74 3.67
CA ASP A 330 -1.39 -0.87 2.62
C ASP A 330 -0.30 -0.69 1.56
N VAL A 331 -0.70 -0.44 0.31
CA VAL A 331 0.26 -0.09 -0.76
C VAL A 331 1.01 1.18 -0.37
N HIS A 332 0.29 2.20 0.11
CA HIS A 332 0.86 3.47 0.54
C HIS A 332 0.83 3.58 2.06
N GLU A 333 2.00 3.48 2.69
CA GLU A 333 2.20 3.69 4.12
C GLU A 333 3.29 4.74 4.40
N LEU A 334 3.56 4.98 5.70
CA LEU A 334 4.79 5.65 6.10
C LEU A 334 6.00 4.70 5.96
N PRO A 335 7.21 5.27 5.69
CA PRO A 335 7.52 6.69 5.51
C PRO A 335 7.25 7.16 4.08
N THR A 336 7.42 8.45 3.82
CA THR A 336 7.34 9.00 2.45
C THR A 336 8.71 9.49 1.97
N LEU A 337 9.02 9.24 0.70
CA LEU A 337 10.19 9.81 0.01
C LEU A 337 9.74 10.98 -0.88
N ASN A 338 9.43 12.11 -0.25
CA ASN A 338 8.89 13.31 -0.91
C ASN A 338 9.39 14.59 -0.21
N PRO A 339 9.01 15.81 -0.66
CA PRO A 339 9.46 17.08 -0.06
C PRO A 339 9.18 17.24 1.44
N THR A 340 8.31 16.43 2.02
CA THR A 340 7.95 16.42 3.46
C THR A 340 8.45 15.18 4.20
N GLY A 341 9.17 14.27 3.52
CA GLY A 341 9.65 13.02 4.08
C GLY A 341 10.57 13.23 5.30
N GLU A 342 10.25 12.55 6.37
CA GLU A 342 10.95 12.58 7.65
C GLU A 342 12.15 11.63 7.69
N GLU A 343 12.81 11.53 8.83
CA GLU A 343 13.98 10.66 9.05
C GLU A 343 13.60 9.19 8.92
N LEU A 344 14.34 8.46 8.08
CA LEU A 344 14.16 7.03 7.85
C LEU A 344 14.73 6.22 9.01
N GLN A 345 14.08 5.11 9.32
CA GLN A 345 14.47 4.17 10.35
C GLN A 345 14.80 2.81 9.76
N ALA A 346 15.78 2.12 10.33
CA ALA A 346 16.07 0.73 9.95
C ALA A 346 14.83 -0.16 10.17
N GLY A 347 14.55 -1.04 9.21
CA GLY A 347 13.35 -1.88 9.17
C GLY A 347 12.16 -1.27 8.39
N GLN A 348 12.22 -0.02 8.00
CA GLN A 348 11.21 0.55 7.09
C GLN A 348 11.37 -0.02 5.69
N ILE A 349 10.25 -0.30 5.02
CA ILE A 349 10.23 -0.70 3.61
C ILE A 349 9.70 0.47 2.81
N VAL A 350 10.39 0.82 1.72
CA VAL A 350 10.00 1.93 0.84
C VAL A 350 10.12 1.53 -0.63
N THR A 351 9.26 2.12 -1.46
CA THR A 351 9.43 2.12 -2.91
C THR A 351 10.49 3.13 -3.32
N VAL A 352 11.16 2.89 -4.45
CA VAL A 352 12.07 3.84 -5.11
C VAL A 352 11.71 3.86 -6.58
N GLU A 353 10.87 4.80 -6.98
CA GLU A 353 10.10 4.80 -8.22
C GLU A 353 10.23 6.08 -9.07
N PRO A 354 11.41 6.66 -9.27
CA PRO A 354 11.52 7.85 -10.10
C PRO A 354 10.96 7.63 -11.51
N GLY A 355 10.35 8.68 -12.08
CA GLY A 355 9.78 8.62 -13.41
C GLY A 355 9.78 9.98 -14.13
N LEU A 356 9.82 9.94 -15.46
CA LEU A 356 9.71 11.10 -16.33
C LEU A 356 8.52 10.96 -17.26
N TYR A 357 7.69 11.99 -17.31
CA TYR A 357 6.42 11.98 -18.05
C TYR A 357 6.33 13.17 -19.01
N ASP A 358 5.91 12.88 -20.25
CA ASP A 358 5.74 13.89 -21.30
C ASP A 358 4.75 13.35 -22.35
N PRO A 359 3.58 13.99 -22.55
CA PRO A 359 2.59 13.51 -23.51
C PRO A 359 3.10 13.36 -24.95
N ASP A 360 4.16 14.07 -25.33
CA ASP A 360 4.76 13.99 -26.68
C ASP A 360 5.74 12.81 -26.84
N VAL A 361 6.13 12.14 -25.73
CA VAL A 361 7.16 11.08 -25.71
C VAL A 361 6.65 9.80 -25.04
N GLY A 362 5.75 9.93 -24.06
CA GLY A 362 5.30 8.88 -23.17
C GLY A 362 5.93 8.99 -21.78
N GLY A 363 5.69 7.99 -20.93
CA GLY A 363 6.22 7.89 -19.57
C GLY A 363 7.31 6.84 -19.45
N VAL A 364 8.22 7.07 -18.53
CA VAL A 364 9.22 6.09 -18.04
C VAL A 364 9.17 6.10 -16.53
N ARG A 365 8.97 4.94 -15.91
CA ARG A 365 9.10 4.71 -14.46
C ARG A 365 9.85 3.41 -14.22
N ILE A 366 10.75 3.41 -13.25
CA ILE A 366 11.50 2.23 -12.82
C ILE A 366 11.42 2.20 -11.30
N GLU A 367 10.95 1.10 -10.77
CA GLU A 367 10.66 0.98 -9.35
C GLU A 367 11.18 -0.33 -8.76
N ASP A 368 11.80 -0.22 -7.61
CA ASP A 368 12.11 -1.32 -6.72
C ASP A 368 11.56 -1.02 -5.32
N ILE A 369 11.37 -2.05 -4.50
CA ILE A 369 11.15 -1.91 -3.07
C ILE A 369 12.39 -2.32 -2.30
N VAL A 370 12.72 -1.54 -1.25
CA VAL A 370 13.91 -1.77 -0.44
C VAL A 370 13.59 -1.70 1.05
N VAL A 371 14.34 -2.47 1.85
CA VAL A 371 14.37 -2.32 3.31
C VAL A 371 15.47 -1.36 3.69
N VAL A 372 15.17 -0.33 4.46
CA VAL A 372 16.16 0.57 5.05
C VAL A 372 16.96 -0.18 6.11
N THR A 373 18.28 -0.08 6.07
CA THR A 373 19.18 -0.67 7.06
C THR A 373 20.01 0.41 7.76
N GLU A 374 20.77 0.04 8.81
CA GLU A 374 21.62 1.00 9.54
C GLU A 374 22.65 1.69 8.64
N ASP A 375 23.22 0.98 7.67
CA ASP A 375 24.33 1.44 6.84
C ASP A 375 23.97 1.50 5.34
N GLY A 376 22.68 1.52 4.96
CA GLY A 376 22.22 1.51 3.57
C GLY A 376 20.83 0.90 3.40
N HIS A 377 20.68 0.02 2.41
CA HIS A 377 19.42 -0.65 2.11
C HIS A 377 19.63 -2.11 1.66
N GLU A 378 18.58 -2.92 1.78
CA GLU A 378 18.47 -4.23 1.14
C GLU A 378 17.40 -4.16 0.05
N ASN A 379 17.77 -4.39 -1.20
CA ASN A 379 16.79 -4.44 -2.29
C ASN A 379 16.02 -5.78 -2.25
N LEU A 380 14.69 -5.70 -2.15
CA LEU A 380 13.81 -6.87 -2.16
C LEU A 380 13.38 -7.26 -3.58
N THR A 381 13.62 -6.40 -4.57
CA THR A 381 13.28 -6.64 -5.98
C THR A 381 14.46 -7.27 -6.70
N ASP A 382 14.31 -8.50 -7.18
CA ASP A 382 15.31 -9.22 -7.98
C ASP A 382 14.82 -9.36 -9.45
N TYR A 383 14.69 -8.22 -10.14
CA TYR A 383 14.18 -8.16 -11.50
C TYR A 383 15.01 -7.22 -12.37
N GLU A 384 15.39 -7.69 -13.58
CA GLU A 384 16.24 -6.94 -14.51
C GLU A 384 15.58 -5.61 -14.94
N LYS A 385 16.41 -4.56 -15.06
CA LYS A 385 16.04 -3.24 -15.59
C LYS A 385 16.50 -3.16 -17.03
N ARG A 386 15.60 -3.39 -17.97
CA ARG A 386 15.88 -3.26 -19.40
C ARG A 386 14.70 -2.64 -20.14
N LEU A 387 14.99 -1.70 -21.01
CA LEU A 387 13.97 -1.01 -21.81
C LEU A 387 13.52 -1.86 -23.00
N VAL A 388 14.47 -2.33 -23.82
CA VAL A 388 14.17 -2.95 -25.12
C VAL A 388 14.05 -4.46 -24.98
N LEU A 389 12.91 -4.96 -25.43
CA LEU A 389 12.60 -6.39 -25.53
C LEU A 389 12.83 -6.87 -26.99
N ASP A 390 13.74 -7.83 -27.17
CA ASP A 390 14.12 -8.39 -28.47
C ASP A 390 13.22 -9.56 -28.91
#